data_2c434de11ea2cfcd9b1bcd60e56a535a
#
_entry.id   2c434de11ea2cfcd9b1bcd60e56a535a
#
_cell.length_a   1.000
_cell.length_b   1.000
_cell.length_c   1.000
_cell.angle_alpha   90.00
_cell.angle_beta   90.00
_cell.angle_gamma   90.00
#
_symmetry.space_group_name_H-M   'P 1'
#
loop_
_entity.id
_entity.type
_entity.pdbx_description
1 polymer ?
#
loop_
_entity_poly.entity_id
_entity_poly.type
_entity_poly.pdbx_seq_one_letter_code
_entity_poly.pdbx_strand_id
1 'polypeptide(L)'
;MRNYYCMNPIAQVGLDNFSKNYIKTDEITEAEGILVRSASMHEMELPDGLLAVARAGAGVNNIPLEKCAEKGIVVFNTPGANANGVKELVIAGMLLASRDVVSGINWVKENQEDENIAKDAEKAKKKFAGTEVMGKRLGIIGLGAIGVKVANVARHLGMEVLGYDPYVSVDAAWKLSRDVRHVLDVNEIYEQCDYITIHVPLMDSTKNMISAEAISRMKDGVILLNFARDLLVDEEAVLDGITAGKIRRYVSDFPNPVTAGKPGCIVIPHLGASTEESEENCAVMAVRQLQEYLENGNILHSVNFPDCDMGVCTAESRVVIFHKNIANMIAKFSSVLGWNNLNIANMMNKSKGDVAYTMIDLESPVSGSIVNQLKTIDCVFRVRVVK
;
A
#
# COMPACT_ATOMS: atom_id res chain seq x y z
N MET A 1 28.54 -13.25 4.50
CA MET A 1 27.74 -12.78 3.35
C MET A 1 26.32 -13.27 3.53
N ARG A 2 25.31 -12.50 3.14
CA ARG A 2 23.89 -12.83 3.26
C ARG A 2 23.33 -13.16 1.90
N ASN A 3 22.50 -14.20 1.80
CA ASN A 3 21.91 -14.61 0.55
C ASN A 3 20.49 -14.06 0.41
N TYR A 4 20.15 -13.54 -0.78
CA TYR A 4 18.79 -13.17 -1.13
C TYR A 4 18.33 -13.85 -2.42
N TYR A 5 17.04 -14.13 -2.51
CA TYR A 5 16.41 -14.76 -3.67
C TYR A 5 15.34 -13.83 -4.27
N CYS A 6 15.24 -13.79 -5.61
CA CYS A 6 14.21 -13.04 -6.31
C CYS A 6 13.21 -14.01 -6.96
N MET A 7 11.96 -14.04 -6.50
CA MET A 7 10.91 -14.89 -7.08
C MET A 7 10.42 -14.42 -8.44
N ASN A 8 10.59 -13.13 -8.73
CA ASN A 8 10.25 -12.49 -10.00
C ASN A 8 11.41 -11.58 -10.41
N PRO A 9 11.43 -11.10 -11.66
CA PRO A 9 12.29 -9.98 -12.02
C PRO A 9 12.00 -8.78 -11.10
N ILE A 10 13.04 -8.25 -10.49
CA ILE A 10 13.05 -7.05 -9.66
C ILE A 10 13.90 -6.02 -10.36
N ALA A 11 13.45 -4.75 -10.39
CA ALA A 11 14.16 -3.68 -11.07
C ALA A 11 15.60 -3.56 -10.57
N GLN A 12 16.55 -3.50 -11.50
CA GLN A 12 18.00 -3.53 -11.22
C GLN A 12 18.42 -2.37 -10.31
N VAL A 13 17.82 -1.18 -10.49
CA VAL A 13 18.06 -0.01 -9.63
C VAL A 13 17.77 -0.30 -8.16
N GLY A 14 16.81 -1.18 -7.87
CA GLY A 14 16.56 -1.66 -6.51
C GLY A 14 17.68 -2.57 -6.01
N LEU A 15 18.05 -3.56 -6.82
CA LEU A 15 19.09 -4.54 -6.47
C LEU A 15 20.46 -3.88 -6.26
N ASP A 16 20.78 -2.83 -7.01
CA ASP A 16 22.01 -2.06 -6.89
C ASP A 16 22.16 -1.34 -5.52
N ASN A 17 21.07 -1.25 -4.75
CA ASN A 17 21.14 -0.73 -3.37
C ASN A 17 21.69 -1.75 -2.36
N PHE A 18 21.78 -3.05 -2.69
CA PHE A 18 22.41 -4.01 -1.82
C PHE A 18 23.91 -3.69 -1.62
N SER A 19 24.35 -3.78 -0.38
CA SER A 19 25.77 -3.67 -0.08
C SER A 19 26.53 -4.90 -0.60
N LYS A 20 27.88 -4.81 -0.65
CA LYS A 20 28.75 -5.93 -1.08
C LYS A 20 28.64 -7.19 -0.21
N ASN A 21 27.93 -7.11 0.90
CA ASN A 21 27.72 -8.22 1.82
C ASN A 21 26.55 -9.13 1.40
N TYR A 22 25.85 -8.79 0.30
CA TYR A 22 24.71 -9.55 -0.20
C TYR A 22 25.05 -10.25 -1.51
N ILE A 23 24.60 -11.49 -1.64
CA ILE A 23 24.77 -12.31 -2.84
C ILE A 23 23.38 -12.82 -3.24
N LYS A 24 23.05 -12.64 -4.52
CA LYS A 24 21.88 -13.28 -5.10
C LYS A 24 22.15 -14.78 -5.23
N THR A 25 21.24 -15.60 -4.68
CA THR A 25 21.26 -17.05 -4.87
C THR A 25 20.18 -17.50 -5.84
N ASP A 26 20.42 -18.58 -6.55
CA ASP A 26 19.43 -19.26 -7.39
C ASP A 26 18.68 -20.38 -6.61
N GLU A 27 19.16 -20.72 -5.41
CA GLU A 27 18.58 -21.72 -4.53
C GLU A 27 17.80 -21.06 -3.39
N ILE A 28 16.48 -21.20 -3.41
CA ILE A 28 15.58 -20.56 -2.44
C ILE A 28 15.83 -21.03 -1.00
N THR A 29 16.32 -22.26 -0.84
CA THR A 29 16.63 -22.87 0.47
C THR A 29 17.81 -22.20 1.18
N GLU A 30 18.67 -21.51 0.45
CA GLU A 30 19.82 -20.79 0.99
C GLU A 30 19.50 -19.32 1.34
N ALA A 31 18.30 -18.83 0.97
CA ALA A 31 17.96 -17.44 1.11
C ALA A 31 17.64 -17.05 2.56
N GLU A 32 18.29 -15.99 3.06
CA GLU A 32 17.90 -15.30 4.29
C GLU A 32 16.79 -14.27 4.03
N GLY A 33 16.69 -13.74 2.81
CA GLY A 33 15.69 -12.79 2.36
C GLY A 33 15.13 -13.11 0.98
N ILE A 34 13.82 -12.91 0.80
CA ILE A 34 13.15 -13.06 -0.50
C ILE A 34 12.60 -11.73 -0.95
N LEU A 35 12.88 -11.38 -2.21
CA LEU A 35 12.21 -10.30 -2.93
C LEU A 35 11.14 -10.91 -3.85
N VAL A 36 9.92 -10.40 -3.75
CA VAL A 36 8.78 -10.87 -4.55
C VAL A 36 7.97 -9.69 -5.06
N ARG A 37 7.34 -9.82 -6.23
CA ARG A 37 6.40 -8.85 -6.78
C ARG A 37 5.00 -9.47 -6.92
N SER A 38 4.81 -10.38 -7.86
CA SER A 38 3.50 -10.96 -8.23
C SER A 38 3.42 -12.47 -8.05
N ALA A 39 4.54 -13.18 -7.89
CA ALA A 39 4.52 -14.63 -7.70
C ALA A 39 3.80 -15.01 -6.40
N SER A 40 3.00 -16.07 -6.45
CA SER A 40 2.34 -16.63 -5.27
C SER A 40 3.32 -17.44 -4.43
N MET A 41 3.26 -17.26 -3.11
CA MET A 41 4.03 -18.01 -2.13
C MET A 41 3.18 -19.00 -1.31
N HIS A 42 1.88 -19.12 -1.60
CA HIS A 42 0.95 -19.91 -0.78
C HIS A 42 1.27 -21.41 -0.78
N GLU A 43 1.66 -21.95 -1.94
CA GLU A 43 2.00 -23.38 -2.11
C GLU A 43 3.47 -23.69 -1.78
N MET A 44 4.23 -22.69 -1.39
CA MET A 44 5.65 -22.80 -1.17
C MET A 44 5.98 -23.28 0.24
N GLU A 45 6.95 -24.15 0.37
CA GLU A 45 7.57 -24.49 1.64
C GLU A 45 8.57 -23.38 2.02
N LEU A 46 8.35 -22.74 3.17
CA LEU A 46 9.19 -21.64 3.64
C LEU A 46 10.46 -22.20 4.28
N PRO A 47 11.67 -21.88 3.77
CA PRO A 47 12.94 -22.36 4.31
C PRO A 47 13.14 -21.95 5.77
N ASP A 48 13.76 -22.79 6.58
CA ASP A 48 14.03 -22.51 8.00
C ASP A 48 15.03 -21.34 8.18
N GLY A 49 15.94 -21.18 7.21
CA GLY A 49 16.90 -20.05 7.17
C GLY A 49 16.29 -18.71 6.79
N LEU A 50 15.06 -18.69 6.24
CA LEU A 50 14.41 -17.48 5.78
C LEU A 50 14.05 -16.57 6.96
N LEU A 51 14.47 -15.31 6.89
CA LEU A 51 14.26 -14.29 7.93
C LEU A 51 13.22 -13.26 7.52
N ALA A 52 13.15 -12.92 6.23
CA ALA A 52 12.20 -11.92 5.75
C ALA A 52 11.80 -12.12 4.28
N VAL A 53 10.62 -11.61 3.97
CA VAL A 53 10.09 -11.45 2.62
C VAL A 53 9.78 -9.98 2.39
N ALA A 54 10.34 -9.38 1.35
CA ALA A 54 10.03 -8.01 0.99
C ALA A 54 9.31 -7.98 -0.38
N ARG A 55 8.06 -7.50 -0.37
CA ARG A 55 7.27 -7.36 -1.58
C ARG A 55 7.50 -5.99 -2.22
N ALA A 56 7.97 -6.00 -3.47
CA ALA A 56 8.02 -4.79 -4.29
C ALA A 56 6.60 -4.41 -4.77
N GLY A 57 5.81 -3.82 -3.90
CA GLY A 57 4.42 -3.42 -4.10
C GLY A 57 3.62 -3.29 -2.81
N ALA A 58 2.44 -2.67 -2.85
CA ALA A 58 1.64 -2.36 -1.67
C ALA A 58 0.77 -3.52 -1.15
N GLY A 59 0.17 -4.32 -2.03
CA GLY A 59 -0.67 -5.47 -1.63
C GLY A 59 0.18 -6.66 -1.20
N VAL A 60 -0.35 -7.61 -0.44
CA VAL A 60 0.38 -8.80 0.06
C VAL A 60 -0.45 -10.09 -0.01
N ASN A 61 -1.50 -10.09 -0.78
CA ASN A 61 -2.41 -11.23 -0.95
C ASN A 61 -1.77 -12.47 -1.61
N ASN A 62 -0.57 -12.35 -2.16
CA ASN A 62 0.21 -13.45 -2.72
C ASN A 62 1.19 -14.08 -1.70
N ILE A 63 1.20 -13.62 -0.43
CA ILE A 63 2.13 -14.09 0.61
C ILE A 63 1.34 -14.69 1.77
N PRO A 64 1.68 -15.89 2.28
CA PRO A 64 1.01 -16.54 3.40
C PRO A 64 1.42 -15.92 4.74
N LEU A 65 0.78 -14.78 5.12
CA LEU A 65 1.18 -13.96 6.28
C LEU A 65 1.18 -14.72 7.60
N GLU A 66 0.18 -15.59 7.84
CA GLU A 66 0.06 -16.36 9.07
C GLU A 66 1.20 -17.37 9.20
N LYS A 67 1.47 -18.16 8.14
CA LYS A 67 2.62 -19.08 8.12
C LYS A 67 3.95 -18.38 8.32
N CYS A 68 4.11 -17.16 7.76
CA CYS A 68 5.31 -16.35 7.97
C CYS A 68 5.42 -15.90 9.44
N ALA A 69 4.33 -15.45 10.05
CA ALA A 69 4.32 -15.00 11.44
C ALA A 69 4.67 -16.14 12.41
N GLU A 70 4.09 -17.32 12.23
CA GLU A 70 4.36 -18.53 13.04
C GLU A 70 5.85 -18.96 13.00
N LYS A 71 6.51 -18.77 11.84
CA LYS A 71 7.95 -19.04 11.68
C LYS A 71 8.85 -17.87 12.06
N GLY A 72 8.29 -16.73 12.51
CA GLY A 72 9.06 -15.52 12.82
C GLY A 72 9.74 -14.94 11.56
N ILE A 73 9.09 -15.02 10.40
CA ILE A 73 9.53 -14.43 9.14
C ILE A 73 8.80 -13.10 8.96
N VAL A 74 9.56 -12.01 8.84
CA VAL A 74 8.99 -10.66 8.68
C VAL A 74 8.58 -10.45 7.23
N VAL A 75 7.37 -9.96 7.00
CA VAL A 75 6.89 -9.62 5.66
C VAL A 75 6.76 -8.11 5.54
N PHE A 76 7.48 -7.55 4.60
CA PHE A 76 7.44 -6.12 4.23
C PHE A 76 6.63 -5.91 2.97
N ASN A 77 5.96 -4.77 2.89
CA ASN A 77 5.47 -4.21 1.64
C ASN A 77 6.05 -2.80 1.43
N THR A 78 5.74 -2.17 0.30
CA THR A 78 6.30 -0.86 -0.05
C THR A 78 5.20 0.20 -0.13
N PRO A 79 4.61 0.60 1.03
CA PRO A 79 3.51 1.56 1.04
C PRO A 79 3.98 2.93 0.54
N GLY A 80 3.23 3.48 -0.41
CA GLY A 80 3.49 4.81 -0.96
C GLY A 80 4.59 4.90 -2.02
N ALA A 81 5.37 3.84 -2.26
CA ALA A 81 6.42 3.85 -3.29
C ALA A 81 5.85 4.09 -4.70
N ASN A 82 4.66 3.57 -4.97
CA ASN A 82 3.92 3.73 -6.23
C ASN A 82 2.91 4.89 -6.21
N ALA A 83 2.86 5.68 -5.14
CA ALA A 83 1.81 6.68 -4.95
C ALA A 83 1.78 7.77 -6.03
N ASN A 84 2.91 8.05 -6.69
CA ASN A 84 2.95 9.01 -7.76
C ASN A 84 2.26 8.49 -9.04
N GLY A 85 2.54 7.25 -9.44
CA GLY A 85 1.88 6.63 -10.59
C GLY A 85 0.37 6.56 -10.41
N VAL A 86 -0.09 6.10 -9.22
CA VAL A 86 -1.53 6.07 -8.90
C VAL A 86 -2.14 7.48 -8.97
N LYS A 87 -1.50 8.50 -8.37
CA LYS A 87 -1.96 9.90 -8.43
C LYS A 87 -2.15 10.36 -9.89
N GLU A 88 -1.20 10.05 -10.76
CA GLU A 88 -1.28 10.44 -12.18
C GLU A 88 -2.46 9.77 -12.88
N LEU A 89 -2.68 8.49 -12.62
CA LEU A 89 -3.82 7.78 -13.19
C LEU A 89 -5.17 8.27 -12.63
N VAL A 90 -5.24 8.66 -11.36
CA VAL A 90 -6.45 9.31 -10.77
C VAL A 90 -6.77 10.60 -11.51
N ILE A 91 -5.77 11.45 -11.75
CA ILE A 91 -5.96 12.71 -12.48
C ILE A 91 -6.39 12.44 -13.94
N ALA A 92 -5.74 11.48 -14.61
CA ALA A 92 -6.13 11.06 -15.95
C ALA A 92 -7.59 10.56 -15.97
N GLY A 93 -7.98 9.68 -15.05
CA GLY A 93 -9.35 9.17 -14.92
C GLY A 93 -10.37 10.28 -14.65
N MET A 94 -10.04 11.25 -13.80
CA MET A 94 -10.87 12.42 -13.54
C MET A 94 -11.09 13.25 -14.81
N LEU A 95 -10.06 13.50 -15.61
CA LEU A 95 -10.17 14.25 -16.86
C LEU A 95 -10.93 13.48 -17.95
N LEU A 96 -10.72 12.16 -18.05
CA LEU A 96 -11.47 11.28 -18.96
C LEU A 96 -12.96 11.23 -18.61
N ALA A 97 -13.29 11.24 -17.32
CA ALA A 97 -14.69 11.27 -16.87
C ALA A 97 -15.35 12.65 -17.06
N SER A 98 -14.58 13.72 -16.99
CA SER A 98 -15.06 15.09 -17.20
C SER A 98 -15.40 15.35 -18.66
N ARG A 99 -14.61 14.79 -19.57
CA ARG A 99 -14.73 14.99 -21.04
C ARG A 99 -14.74 13.63 -21.72
N ASP A 100 -15.68 13.41 -22.61
CA ASP A 100 -15.89 12.12 -23.28
C ASP A 100 -14.82 11.83 -24.37
N VAL A 101 -13.55 11.88 -23.93
CA VAL A 101 -12.37 11.74 -24.83
C VAL A 101 -12.32 10.34 -25.41
N VAL A 102 -12.63 9.31 -24.62
CA VAL A 102 -12.55 7.90 -25.06
C VAL A 102 -13.56 7.65 -26.20
N SER A 103 -14.80 8.08 -26.05
CA SER A 103 -15.81 7.96 -27.11
C SER A 103 -15.44 8.78 -28.36
N GLY A 104 -14.83 9.96 -28.15
CA GLY A 104 -14.32 10.77 -29.25
C GLY A 104 -13.21 10.08 -30.03
N ILE A 105 -12.26 9.43 -29.35
CA ILE A 105 -11.19 8.64 -29.99
C ILE A 105 -11.78 7.45 -30.75
N ASN A 106 -12.74 6.73 -30.16
CA ASN A 106 -13.38 5.61 -30.82
C ASN A 106 -14.14 6.05 -32.07
N TRP A 107 -14.88 7.17 -32.01
CA TRP A 107 -15.55 7.74 -33.18
C TRP A 107 -14.56 8.02 -34.33
N VAL A 108 -13.39 8.60 -34.02
CA VAL A 108 -12.36 8.83 -35.05
C VAL A 108 -11.86 7.52 -35.66
N LYS A 109 -11.64 6.48 -34.85
CA LYS A 109 -11.23 5.15 -35.34
C LYS A 109 -12.30 4.49 -36.22
N GLU A 110 -13.57 4.60 -35.84
CA GLU A 110 -14.70 4.03 -36.58
C GLU A 110 -14.92 4.72 -37.94
N ASN A 111 -14.52 5.99 -38.05
CA ASN A 111 -14.68 6.78 -39.26
C ASN A 111 -13.34 7.06 -40.00
N GLN A 112 -12.32 6.23 -39.78
CA GLN A 112 -10.97 6.45 -40.35
C GLN A 112 -10.92 6.44 -41.87
N GLU A 113 -11.86 5.77 -42.54
CA GLU A 113 -11.96 5.68 -44.01
C GLU A 113 -12.82 6.79 -44.63
N ASP A 114 -13.38 7.69 -43.83
CA ASP A 114 -14.23 8.80 -44.30
C ASP A 114 -13.35 9.94 -44.80
N GLU A 115 -13.37 10.19 -46.13
CA GLU A 115 -12.65 11.30 -46.75
C GLU A 115 -13.08 12.69 -46.24
N ASN A 116 -14.28 12.79 -45.65
CA ASN A 116 -14.84 14.02 -45.09
C ASN A 116 -14.70 14.10 -43.56
N ILE A 117 -13.93 13.22 -42.93
CA ILE A 117 -13.84 13.07 -41.47
C ILE A 117 -13.64 14.40 -40.74
N ALA A 118 -12.80 15.31 -41.29
CA ALA A 118 -12.55 16.63 -40.70
C ALA A 118 -13.82 17.50 -40.61
N LYS A 119 -14.67 17.46 -41.63
CA LYS A 119 -15.94 18.19 -41.68
C LYS A 119 -17.01 17.56 -40.78
N ASP A 120 -17.03 16.22 -40.74
CA ASP A 120 -18.02 15.50 -39.96
C ASP A 120 -17.62 15.47 -38.46
N ALA A 121 -16.34 15.56 -38.14
CA ALA A 121 -15.87 15.79 -36.78
C ALA A 121 -16.43 17.10 -36.17
N GLU A 122 -16.53 18.18 -36.94
CA GLU A 122 -17.11 19.44 -36.46
C GLU A 122 -18.60 19.31 -36.06
N LYS A 123 -19.32 18.42 -36.70
CA LYS A 123 -20.70 18.08 -36.31
C LYS A 123 -20.77 17.12 -35.15
N ALA A 124 -19.88 16.09 -35.13
CA ALA A 124 -19.86 15.03 -34.12
C ALA A 124 -19.36 15.52 -32.77
N LYS A 125 -18.43 16.50 -32.71
CA LYS A 125 -17.80 16.98 -31.46
C LYS A 125 -18.76 17.40 -30.36
N LYS A 126 -19.95 17.84 -30.72
CA LYS A 126 -21.01 18.20 -29.74
C LYS A 126 -21.47 17.01 -28.90
N LYS A 127 -21.35 15.77 -29.41
CA LYS A 127 -21.72 14.55 -28.69
C LYS A 127 -20.74 14.23 -27.57
N PHE A 128 -19.50 14.69 -27.69
CA PHE A 128 -18.39 14.41 -26.75
C PHE A 128 -18.09 15.60 -25.83
N ALA A 129 -18.91 16.65 -25.87
CA ALA A 129 -18.76 17.82 -25.03
C ALA A 129 -18.87 17.43 -23.55
N GLY A 130 -17.95 17.96 -22.75
CA GLY A 130 -17.89 17.72 -21.30
C GLY A 130 -17.89 18.98 -20.47
N THR A 131 -17.31 18.90 -19.28
CA THR A 131 -17.17 19.97 -18.32
C THR A 131 -15.71 20.18 -17.94
N GLU A 132 -15.38 21.36 -17.47
CA GLU A 132 -14.06 21.67 -16.90
C GLU A 132 -14.03 21.31 -15.41
N VAL A 133 -12.83 20.99 -14.90
CA VAL A 133 -12.61 20.68 -13.48
C VAL A 133 -12.37 21.93 -12.63
N MET A 134 -11.94 23.04 -13.24
CA MET A 134 -11.72 24.30 -12.55
C MET A 134 -12.99 24.78 -11.85
N GLY A 135 -12.87 25.23 -10.60
CA GLY A 135 -13.99 25.68 -9.78
C GLY A 135 -14.92 24.58 -9.28
N LYS A 136 -14.66 23.30 -9.61
CA LYS A 136 -15.41 22.16 -9.08
C LYS A 136 -14.85 21.70 -7.75
N ARG A 137 -15.67 21.00 -6.96
CA ARG A 137 -15.27 20.43 -5.67
C ARG A 137 -14.88 18.98 -5.83
N LEU A 138 -13.66 18.65 -5.35
CA LEU A 138 -13.15 17.28 -5.23
C LEU A 138 -13.18 16.88 -3.75
N GLY A 139 -13.92 15.81 -3.45
CA GLY A 139 -13.88 15.11 -2.18
C GLY A 139 -12.87 13.99 -2.21
N ILE A 140 -11.98 13.94 -1.22
CA ILE A 140 -10.97 12.88 -1.07
C ILE A 140 -11.22 12.13 0.22
N ILE A 141 -11.50 10.83 0.11
CA ILE A 141 -11.69 9.93 1.23
C ILE A 141 -10.41 9.12 1.40
N GLY A 142 -9.66 9.43 2.47
CA GLY A 142 -8.33 8.89 2.73
C GLY A 142 -7.22 9.85 2.29
N LEU A 143 -6.51 10.43 3.28
CA LEU A 143 -5.40 11.38 3.10
C LEU A 143 -4.03 10.74 3.39
N GLY A 144 -3.86 9.49 2.92
CA GLY A 144 -2.60 8.78 2.94
C GLY A 144 -1.65 9.23 1.81
N ALA A 145 -0.66 8.39 1.47
CA ALA A 145 0.39 8.69 0.50
C ALA A 145 -0.14 9.10 -0.89
N ILE A 146 -1.27 8.53 -1.34
CA ILE A 146 -1.91 8.84 -2.62
C ILE A 146 -2.83 10.05 -2.47
N GLY A 147 -3.74 10.04 -1.50
CA GLY A 147 -4.75 11.09 -1.33
C GLY A 147 -4.15 12.48 -1.15
N VAL A 148 -3.07 12.61 -0.39
CA VAL A 148 -2.33 13.89 -0.24
C VAL A 148 -1.79 14.39 -1.57
N LYS A 149 -1.19 13.50 -2.39
CA LYS A 149 -0.67 13.89 -3.71
C LYS A 149 -1.79 14.30 -4.67
N VAL A 150 -2.92 13.59 -4.67
CA VAL A 150 -4.11 13.93 -5.48
C VAL A 150 -4.68 15.28 -5.04
N ALA A 151 -4.81 15.50 -3.72
CA ALA A 151 -5.30 16.75 -3.16
C ALA A 151 -4.48 17.95 -3.64
N ASN A 152 -3.17 17.85 -3.53
CA ASN A 152 -2.25 18.93 -3.91
C ASN A 152 -2.33 19.23 -5.42
N VAL A 153 -2.38 18.19 -6.28
CA VAL A 153 -2.49 18.40 -7.73
C VAL A 153 -3.86 18.99 -8.10
N ALA A 154 -4.95 18.52 -7.51
CA ALA A 154 -6.29 19.04 -7.78
C ALA A 154 -6.40 20.54 -7.44
N ARG A 155 -5.74 21.01 -6.37
CA ARG A 155 -5.62 22.45 -6.06
C ARG A 155 -4.95 23.23 -7.21
N HIS A 156 -3.88 22.68 -7.80
CA HIS A 156 -3.20 23.32 -8.94
C HIS A 156 -4.05 23.32 -10.22
N LEU A 157 -5.02 22.40 -10.35
CA LEU A 157 -6.02 22.42 -11.40
C LEU A 157 -7.18 23.39 -11.14
N GLY A 158 -7.12 24.17 -10.06
CA GLY A 158 -8.12 25.18 -9.70
C GLY A 158 -9.38 24.59 -9.08
N MET A 159 -9.33 23.37 -8.53
CA MET A 159 -10.44 22.77 -7.79
C MET A 159 -10.48 23.22 -6.34
N GLU A 160 -11.68 23.26 -5.75
CA GLU A 160 -11.85 23.26 -4.30
C GLU A 160 -11.72 21.82 -3.79
N VAL A 161 -10.87 21.60 -2.76
CA VAL A 161 -10.63 20.23 -2.27
C VAL A 161 -11.09 20.07 -0.83
N LEU A 162 -11.92 19.07 -0.59
CA LEU A 162 -12.35 18.61 0.73
C LEU A 162 -11.69 17.27 1.00
N GLY A 163 -11.10 17.09 2.17
CA GLY A 163 -10.44 15.83 2.56
C GLY A 163 -11.00 15.28 3.86
N TYR A 164 -11.31 14.00 3.86
CA TYR A 164 -11.74 13.23 5.03
C TYR A 164 -10.78 12.09 5.30
N ASP A 165 -10.20 12.08 6.48
CA ASP A 165 -9.42 10.93 7.00
C ASP A 165 -9.37 11.03 8.53
N PRO A 166 -10.06 10.12 9.27
CA PRO A 166 -10.03 10.12 10.73
C PRO A 166 -8.70 9.63 11.32
N TYR A 167 -7.79 9.10 10.49
CA TYR A 167 -6.51 8.52 10.90
C TYR A 167 -5.31 9.20 10.25
N VAL A 168 -5.47 10.43 9.75
CA VAL A 168 -4.39 11.15 9.06
C VAL A 168 -3.15 11.24 9.95
N SER A 169 -2.00 10.81 9.41
CA SER A 169 -0.73 10.92 10.13
C SER A 169 -0.23 12.36 10.13
N VAL A 170 0.60 12.71 11.13
CA VAL A 170 1.26 14.01 11.20
C VAL A 170 2.08 14.28 9.93
N ASP A 171 2.81 13.28 9.46
CA ASP A 171 3.62 13.37 8.23
C ASP A 171 2.77 13.64 6.97
N ALA A 172 1.60 13.02 6.86
CA ALA A 172 0.67 13.27 5.77
C ALA A 172 0.10 14.69 5.85
N ALA A 173 -0.29 15.13 7.04
CA ALA A 173 -0.80 16.48 7.27
C ALA A 173 0.23 17.57 6.92
N TRP A 174 1.52 17.36 7.23
CA TRP A 174 2.58 18.29 6.86
C TRP A 174 2.84 18.39 5.35
N LYS A 175 2.49 17.37 4.58
CA LYS A 175 2.62 17.33 3.11
C LYS A 175 1.38 17.87 2.38
N LEU A 176 0.27 18.05 3.09
CA LEU A 176 -0.99 18.50 2.54
C LEU A 176 -0.98 20.04 2.35
N SER A 177 -1.49 20.51 1.23
CA SER A 177 -1.70 21.95 1.00
C SER A 177 -2.64 22.55 2.06
N ARG A 178 -2.32 23.74 2.54
CA ARG A 178 -3.14 24.49 3.50
C ARG A 178 -4.52 24.87 2.97
N ASP A 179 -4.69 24.88 1.65
CA ASP A 179 -5.95 25.21 1.00
C ASP A 179 -6.91 24.00 0.91
N VAL A 180 -6.50 22.83 1.38
CA VAL A 180 -7.39 21.66 1.48
C VAL A 180 -8.22 21.79 2.74
N ARG A 181 -9.54 21.83 2.57
CA ARG A 181 -10.48 21.88 3.69
C ARG A 181 -10.62 20.50 4.30
N HIS A 182 -10.21 20.34 5.56
CA HIS A 182 -10.47 19.13 6.32
C HIS A 182 -11.92 19.09 6.78
N VAL A 183 -12.59 17.96 6.58
CA VAL A 183 -13.96 17.68 7.06
C VAL A 183 -13.93 16.50 8.04
N LEU A 184 -14.80 16.58 9.06
CA LEU A 184 -14.87 15.57 10.14
C LEU A 184 -15.94 14.52 9.88
N ASP A 185 -16.87 14.79 8.97
CA ASP A 185 -17.94 13.89 8.55
C ASP A 185 -17.83 13.62 7.05
N VAL A 186 -17.75 12.36 6.66
CA VAL A 186 -17.72 11.95 5.26
C VAL A 186 -18.95 12.39 4.47
N ASN A 187 -20.09 12.57 5.14
CA ASN A 187 -21.31 13.06 4.51
C ASN A 187 -21.13 14.47 3.91
N GLU A 188 -20.27 15.30 4.47
CA GLU A 188 -19.95 16.61 3.86
C GLU A 188 -19.32 16.43 2.46
N ILE A 189 -18.53 15.38 2.25
CA ILE A 189 -17.99 15.04 0.93
C ILE A 189 -19.11 14.60 -0.01
N TYR A 190 -19.97 13.70 0.43
CA TYR A 190 -21.08 13.22 -0.39
C TYR A 190 -21.99 14.37 -0.85
N GLU A 191 -22.38 15.23 0.06
CA GLU A 191 -23.35 16.30 -0.21
C GLU A 191 -22.78 17.47 -1.01
N GLN A 192 -21.47 17.76 -0.91
CA GLN A 192 -20.92 19.00 -1.45
C GLN A 192 -20.05 18.82 -2.69
N CYS A 193 -19.53 17.61 -2.96
CA CYS A 193 -18.51 17.42 -3.98
C CYS A 193 -19.10 17.03 -5.36
N ASP A 194 -18.49 17.54 -6.41
CA ASP A 194 -18.79 17.20 -7.80
C ASP A 194 -18.02 15.97 -8.26
N TYR A 195 -16.88 15.70 -7.60
CA TYR A 195 -16.00 14.55 -7.80
C TYR A 195 -15.68 13.95 -6.43
N ILE A 196 -15.66 12.63 -6.35
CA ILE A 196 -15.28 11.90 -5.14
C ILE A 196 -14.26 10.84 -5.51
N THR A 197 -13.12 10.82 -4.82
CA THR A 197 -12.06 9.82 -5.00
C THR A 197 -11.72 9.13 -3.68
N ILE A 198 -11.48 7.81 -3.75
CA ILE A 198 -11.32 6.95 -2.59
C ILE A 198 -9.88 6.44 -2.53
N HIS A 199 -9.23 6.61 -1.38
CA HIS A 199 -7.83 6.21 -1.14
C HIS A 199 -7.65 5.56 0.23
N VAL A 200 -8.63 4.78 0.69
CA VAL A 200 -8.57 4.02 1.95
C VAL A 200 -8.24 2.55 1.72
N PRO A 201 -7.67 1.84 2.69
CA PRO A 201 -7.50 0.40 2.61
C PRO A 201 -8.85 -0.32 2.69
N LEU A 202 -8.92 -1.52 2.10
CA LEU A 202 -10.06 -2.41 2.27
C LEU A 202 -9.96 -3.10 3.64
N MET A 203 -10.94 -2.86 4.48
CA MET A 203 -11.14 -3.45 5.80
C MET A 203 -12.64 -3.75 5.97
N ASP A 204 -13.03 -4.51 6.99
CA ASP A 204 -14.44 -4.77 7.27
C ASP A 204 -15.25 -3.48 7.45
N SER A 205 -14.65 -2.45 8.04
CA SER A 205 -15.27 -1.13 8.27
C SER A 205 -15.34 -0.25 7.02
N THR A 206 -14.58 -0.54 5.97
CA THR A 206 -14.56 0.24 4.72
C THR A 206 -15.17 -0.51 3.53
N LYS A 207 -15.46 -1.80 3.70
CA LYS A 207 -16.13 -2.60 2.68
C LYS A 207 -17.50 -2.00 2.35
N ASN A 208 -17.78 -1.82 1.06
CA ASN A 208 -19.00 -1.20 0.54
C ASN A 208 -19.33 0.16 1.18
N MET A 209 -18.28 0.94 1.56
CA MET A 209 -18.49 2.27 2.13
C MET A 209 -19.22 3.22 1.16
N ILE A 210 -19.04 3.01 -0.14
CA ILE A 210 -19.85 3.66 -1.17
C ILE A 210 -21.03 2.74 -1.46
N SER A 211 -22.03 2.80 -0.61
CA SER A 211 -23.29 2.04 -0.68
C SER A 211 -24.38 2.83 -1.41
N ALA A 212 -25.54 2.21 -1.65
CA ALA A 212 -26.72 2.89 -2.17
C ALA A 212 -27.13 4.08 -1.29
N GLU A 213 -27.01 3.97 0.05
CA GLU A 213 -27.28 5.06 0.98
C GLU A 213 -26.31 6.22 0.78
N ALA A 214 -25.00 5.95 0.71
CA ALA A 214 -23.99 6.96 0.43
C ALA A 214 -24.24 7.67 -0.90
N ILE A 215 -24.54 6.90 -1.96
CA ILE A 215 -24.85 7.43 -3.29
C ILE A 215 -26.10 8.33 -3.25
N SER A 216 -27.11 7.95 -2.49
CA SER A 216 -28.34 8.77 -2.37
C SER A 216 -28.11 10.17 -1.84
N ARG A 217 -27.07 10.35 -0.98
CA ARG A 217 -26.67 11.64 -0.40
C ARG A 217 -25.79 12.48 -1.32
N MET A 218 -25.19 11.88 -2.37
CA MET A 218 -24.29 12.59 -3.28
C MET A 218 -25.05 13.62 -4.12
N LYS A 219 -24.32 14.55 -4.70
CA LYS A 219 -24.86 15.50 -5.68
C LYS A 219 -25.29 14.75 -6.94
N ASP A 220 -26.35 15.24 -7.60
CA ASP A 220 -26.75 14.73 -8.90
C ASP A 220 -25.66 14.99 -9.94
N GLY A 221 -25.33 13.97 -10.72
CA GLY A 221 -24.28 14.04 -11.72
C GLY A 221 -22.85 13.96 -11.14
N VAL A 222 -22.67 13.47 -9.92
CA VAL A 222 -21.34 13.27 -9.32
C VAL A 222 -20.48 12.33 -10.18
N ILE A 223 -19.17 12.56 -10.16
CA ILE A 223 -18.17 11.65 -10.75
C ILE A 223 -17.46 10.92 -9.61
N LEU A 224 -17.52 9.59 -9.64
CA LEU A 224 -16.92 8.72 -8.64
C LEU A 224 -15.67 8.05 -9.21
N LEU A 225 -14.57 8.06 -8.43
CA LEU A 225 -13.26 7.56 -8.82
C LEU A 225 -12.78 6.52 -7.78
N ASN A 226 -12.54 5.29 -8.20
CA ASN A 226 -12.02 4.23 -7.35
C ASN A 226 -10.70 3.66 -7.89
N PHE A 227 -9.59 4.10 -7.30
CA PHE A 227 -8.24 3.62 -7.57
C PHE A 227 -7.61 2.96 -6.33
N ALA A 228 -8.44 2.57 -5.35
CA ALA A 228 -7.98 1.95 -4.12
C ALA A 228 -8.21 0.44 -4.09
N ARG A 229 -9.46 -0.02 -4.02
CA ARG A 229 -9.86 -1.46 -4.05
C ARG A 229 -11.30 -1.58 -4.56
N ASP A 230 -11.60 -2.67 -5.28
CA ASP A 230 -12.92 -2.97 -5.83
C ASP A 230 -14.04 -3.00 -4.77
N LEU A 231 -13.86 -3.78 -3.72
CA LEU A 231 -14.88 -4.01 -2.68
C LEU A 231 -15.15 -2.80 -1.76
N LEU A 232 -14.54 -1.65 -1.99
CA LEU A 232 -14.91 -0.40 -1.30
C LEU A 232 -16.22 0.19 -1.80
N VAL A 233 -16.67 -0.21 -2.98
CA VAL A 233 -17.81 0.33 -3.70
C VAL A 233 -18.82 -0.78 -3.94
N ASP A 234 -20.09 -0.52 -3.69
CA ASP A 234 -21.22 -1.33 -4.14
C ASP A 234 -21.48 -0.98 -5.61
N GLU A 235 -20.96 -1.79 -6.52
CA GLU A 235 -20.98 -1.48 -7.95
C GLU A 235 -22.35 -1.68 -8.58
N GLU A 236 -23.21 -2.53 -8.04
CA GLU A 236 -24.62 -2.61 -8.47
C GLU A 236 -25.35 -1.30 -8.12
N ALA A 237 -25.14 -0.76 -6.91
CA ALA A 237 -25.70 0.53 -6.53
C ALA A 237 -25.13 1.68 -7.40
N VAL A 238 -23.88 1.58 -7.87
CA VAL A 238 -23.31 2.54 -8.82
C VAL A 238 -24.04 2.49 -10.16
N LEU A 239 -24.32 1.31 -10.72
CA LEU A 239 -25.07 1.17 -11.99
C LEU A 239 -26.49 1.72 -11.87
N ASP A 240 -27.17 1.47 -10.75
CA ASP A 240 -28.48 2.05 -10.46
C ASP A 240 -28.39 3.58 -10.38
N GLY A 241 -27.34 4.10 -9.69
CA GLY A 241 -27.07 5.52 -9.60
C GLY A 241 -26.76 6.19 -10.94
N ILE A 242 -26.08 5.50 -11.86
CA ILE A 242 -25.85 5.97 -13.24
C ILE A 242 -27.18 6.02 -14.00
N THR A 243 -27.98 4.98 -13.90
CA THR A 243 -29.26 4.88 -14.56
C THR A 243 -30.24 5.97 -14.08
N ALA A 244 -30.22 6.29 -12.79
CA ALA A 244 -31.02 7.35 -12.18
C ALA A 244 -30.46 8.77 -12.42
N GLY A 245 -29.29 8.92 -13.06
CA GLY A 245 -28.63 10.22 -13.28
C GLY A 245 -27.97 10.81 -12.03
N LYS A 246 -27.91 10.06 -10.93
CA LYS A 246 -27.23 10.44 -9.69
C LYS A 246 -25.72 10.45 -9.87
N ILE A 247 -25.17 9.44 -10.54
CA ILE A 247 -23.78 9.32 -10.92
C ILE A 247 -23.66 9.58 -12.43
N ARG A 248 -22.85 10.55 -12.82
CA ARG A 248 -22.57 10.84 -14.23
C ARG A 248 -21.58 9.87 -14.84
N ARG A 249 -20.51 9.52 -14.09
CA ARG A 249 -19.44 8.60 -14.49
C ARG A 249 -18.86 7.90 -13.26
N TYR A 250 -18.55 6.62 -13.45
CA TYR A 250 -17.73 5.84 -12.51
C TYR A 250 -16.42 5.44 -13.19
N VAL A 251 -15.30 5.77 -12.56
CA VAL A 251 -13.97 5.37 -13.02
C VAL A 251 -13.38 4.39 -12.01
N SER A 252 -12.97 3.22 -12.48
CA SER A 252 -12.38 2.19 -11.63
C SER A 252 -11.12 1.61 -12.26
N ASP A 253 -10.11 1.33 -11.44
CA ASP A 253 -8.91 0.59 -11.84
C ASP A 253 -9.03 -0.93 -11.56
N PHE A 254 -10.27 -1.41 -11.30
CA PHE A 254 -10.55 -2.81 -10.94
C PHE A 254 -11.61 -3.41 -11.87
N PRO A 255 -11.18 -4.05 -12.98
CA PRO A 255 -12.11 -4.66 -13.92
C PRO A 255 -12.83 -5.87 -13.31
N ASN A 256 -14.14 -5.90 -13.49
CA ASN A 256 -15.00 -7.01 -13.09
C ASN A 256 -16.24 -7.12 -14.03
N PRO A 257 -16.99 -8.23 -13.97
CA PRO A 257 -18.15 -8.45 -14.86
C PRO A 257 -19.30 -7.46 -14.67
N VAL A 258 -19.40 -6.79 -13.51
CA VAL A 258 -20.50 -5.87 -13.20
C VAL A 258 -20.35 -4.57 -13.99
N THR A 259 -19.15 -3.98 -13.96
CA THR A 259 -18.91 -2.63 -14.49
C THR A 259 -18.20 -2.59 -15.84
N ALA A 260 -17.52 -3.68 -16.25
CA ALA A 260 -16.77 -3.73 -17.51
C ALA A 260 -17.70 -3.54 -18.72
N GLY A 261 -17.40 -2.52 -19.54
CA GLY A 261 -18.15 -2.20 -20.76
C GLY A 261 -19.54 -1.59 -20.52
N LYS A 262 -19.91 -1.29 -19.29
CA LYS A 262 -21.21 -0.69 -18.98
C LYS A 262 -21.23 0.81 -19.31
N PRO A 263 -22.37 1.33 -19.82
CA PRO A 263 -22.51 2.77 -20.04
C PRO A 263 -22.26 3.57 -18.78
N GLY A 264 -21.52 4.65 -18.88
CA GLY A 264 -21.17 5.49 -17.73
C GLY A 264 -19.97 5.01 -16.92
N CYS A 265 -19.47 3.78 -17.13
CA CYS A 265 -18.28 3.24 -16.50
C CYS A 265 -17.04 3.40 -17.40
N ILE A 266 -15.93 3.84 -16.81
CA ILE A 266 -14.60 3.85 -17.40
C ILE A 266 -13.75 2.92 -16.53
N VAL A 267 -13.51 1.70 -17.04
CA VAL A 267 -12.79 0.67 -16.29
C VAL A 267 -11.40 0.47 -16.89
N ILE A 268 -10.39 0.58 -16.04
CA ILE A 268 -8.96 0.50 -16.38
C ILE A 268 -8.41 -0.83 -15.84
N PRO A 269 -7.50 -1.53 -16.55
CA PRO A 269 -7.06 -2.86 -16.16
C PRO A 269 -5.91 -2.84 -15.11
N HIS A 270 -6.14 -2.25 -13.94
CA HIS A 270 -5.26 -2.20 -12.78
C HIS A 270 -3.87 -1.59 -13.09
N LEU A 271 -3.88 -0.42 -13.72
CA LEU A 271 -2.68 0.27 -14.17
C LEU A 271 -2.09 1.29 -13.18
N GLY A 272 -2.73 1.49 -12.02
CA GLY A 272 -2.33 2.53 -11.06
C GLY A 272 -0.86 2.51 -10.65
N ALA A 273 -0.26 1.32 -10.53
CA ALA A 273 1.16 1.14 -10.20
C ALA A 273 2.02 0.65 -11.39
N SER A 274 1.46 0.58 -12.59
CA SER A 274 2.14 -0.01 -13.75
C SER A 274 2.93 1.03 -14.52
N THR A 275 3.93 1.63 -13.86
CA THR A 275 4.94 2.52 -14.47
C THR A 275 6.33 2.04 -14.09
N GLU A 276 7.33 2.32 -14.92
CA GLU A 276 8.73 1.98 -14.69
C GLU A 276 9.20 2.55 -13.35
N GLU A 277 8.92 3.82 -13.07
CA GLU A 277 9.30 4.49 -11.83
C GLU A 277 8.60 3.90 -10.60
N SER A 278 7.35 3.45 -10.73
CA SER A 278 6.65 2.78 -9.62
C SER A 278 7.31 1.44 -9.27
N GLU A 279 7.72 0.67 -10.29
CA GLU A 279 8.42 -0.59 -10.11
C GLU A 279 9.81 -0.38 -9.48
N GLU A 280 10.56 0.60 -9.98
CA GLU A 280 11.86 0.99 -9.45
C GLU A 280 11.78 1.46 -7.99
N ASN A 281 10.87 2.37 -7.68
CA ASN A 281 10.67 2.88 -6.32
C ASN A 281 10.27 1.77 -5.34
N CYS A 282 9.41 0.84 -5.77
CA CYS A 282 9.04 -0.32 -4.96
C CYS A 282 10.24 -1.25 -4.73
N ALA A 283 11.07 -1.50 -5.75
CA ALA A 283 12.25 -2.34 -5.63
C ALA A 283 13.29 -1.72 -4.68
N VAL A 284 13.57 -0.42 -4.82
CA VAL A 284 14.49 0.32 -3.93
C VAL A 284 14.01 0.26 -2.48
N MET A 285 12.71 0.50 -2.23
CA MET A 285 12.16 0.47 -0.88
C MET A 285 12.20 -0.94 -0.29
N ALA A 286 11.85 -1.98 -1.06
CA ALA A 286 11.88 -3.36 -0.60
C ALA A 286 13.30 -3.81 -0.20
N VAL A 287 14.30 -3.48 -1.02
CA VAL A 287 15.70 -3.79 -0.73
C VAL A 287 16.19 -3.09 0.53
N ARG A 288 15.90 -1.79 0.68
CA ARG A 288 16.30 -1.03 1.88
C ARG A 288 15.68 -1.58 3.15
N GLN A 289 14.39 -1.92 3.13
CA GLN A 289 13.71 -2.52 4.30
C GLN A 289 14.32 -3.88 4.64
N LEU A 290 14.60 -4.71 3.63
CA LEU A 290 15.22 -6.01 3.83
C LEU A 290 16.62 -5.89 4.45
N GLN A 291 17.47 -4.98 3.93
CA GLN A 291 18.80 -4.72 4.49
C GLN A 291 18.72 -4.23 5.94
N GLU A 292 17.90 -3.21 6.19
CA GLU A 292 17.74 -2.63 7.52
C GLU A 292 17.34 -3.68 8.56
N TYR A 293 16.40 -4.55 8.19
CA TYR A 293 16.01 -5.66 9.06
C TYR A 293 17.11 -6.70 9.22
N LEU A 294 17.76 -7.11 8.14
CA LEU A 294 18.79 -8.15 8.20
C LEU A 294 20.03 -7.69 8.97
N GLU A 295 20.43 -6.42 8.84
CA GLU A 295 21.63 -5.85 9.46
C GLU A 295 21.39 -5.35 10.89
N ASN A 296 20.26 -4.68 11.14
CA ASN A 296 19.97 -4.00 12.40
C ASN A 296 18.81 -4.59 13.20
N GLY A 297 18.02 -5.49 12.61
CA GLY A 297 16.81 -6.04 13.23
C GLY A 297 15.62 -5.06 13.26
N ASN A 298 15.76 -3.86 12.72
CA ASN A 298 14.71 -2.87 12.71
C ASN A 298 13.57 -3.30 11.76
N ILE A 299 12.34 -3.16 12.22
CA ILE A 299 11.13 -3.46 11.44
C ILE A 299 10.39 -2.15 11.17
N LEU A 300 10.28 -1.77 9.89
CA LEU A 300 9.50 -0.64 9.41
C LEU A 300 8.60 -1.10 8.26
N HIS A 301 7.32 -0.75 8.33
CA HIS A 301 6.30 -1.11 7.32
C HIS A 301 6.09 -2.62 7.15
N SER A 302 6.23 -3.39 8.21
CA SER A 302 5.86 -4.80 8.18
C SER A 302 4.33 -4.98 8.25
N VAL A 303 3.83 -5.96 7.47
CA VAL A 303 2.41 -6.28 7.44
C VAL A 303 2.01 -7.29 8.52
N ASN A 304 2.93 -8.12 9.01
CA ASN A 304 2.66 -9.18 9.98
C ASN A 304 3.28 -8.98 11.37
N PHE A 305 4.24 -8.06 11.52
CA PHE A 305 4.82 -7.68 12.82
C PHE A 305 4.69 -6.18 13.08
N PRO A 306 4.82 -5.72 14.33
CA PRO A 306 4.78 -4.28 14.64
C PRO A 306 6.04 -3.57 14.15
N ASP A 307 5.90 -2.28 13.84
CA ASP A 307 7.07 -1.42 13.63
C ASP A 307 7.87 -1.30 14.93
N CYS A 308 9.17 -1.61 14.86
CA CYS A 308 10.07 -1.60 15.97
C CYS A 308 11.46 -1.21 15.49
N ASP A 309 11.93 -0.02 15.86
CA ASP A 309 13.18 0.57 15.39
C ASP A 309 14.00 1.13 16.55
N MET A 310 15.20 0.59 16.75
CA MET A 310 16.19 1.06 17.71
C MET A 310 17.44 1.64 17.04
N GLY A 311 17.36 1.91 15.73
CA GLY A 311 18.50 2.37 14.93
C GLY A 311 19.61 1.33 14.79
N VAL A 312 20.79 1.78 14.35
CA VAL A 312 21.98 0.93 14.24
C VAL A 312 22.44 0.50 15.62
N CYS A 313 22.71 -0.79 15.79
CA CYS A 313 23.20 -1.32 17.08
C CYS A 313 24.61 -0.82 17.39
N THR A 314 24.73 0.00 18.41
CA THR A 314 26.03 0.48 18.96
C THR A 314 26.55 -0.35 20.13
N ALA A 315 25.68 -1.19 20.73
CA ALA A 315 26.04 -2.11 21.82
C ALA A 315 26.91 -3.29 21.33
N GLU A 316 27.41 -4.10 22.27
CA GLU A 316 28.21 -5.27 21.93
C GLU A 316 27.43 -6.37 21.21
N SER A 317 26.14 -6.52 21.54
CA SER A 317 25.25 -7.43 20.82
C SER A 317 23.80 -6.95 20.83
N ARG A 318 23.03 -7.37 19.83
CA ARG A 318 21.58 -7.18 19.72
C ARG A 318 20.90 -8.52 19.52
N VAL A 319 19.96 -8.81 20.41
CA VAL A 319 19.09 -9.99 20.30
C VAL A 319 17.69 -9.53 19.97
N VAL A 320 17.04 -10.22 19.03
CA VAL A 320 15.65 -9.98 18.67
C VAL A 320 14.83 -11.25 18.89
N ILE A 321 13.63 -11.09 19.46
CA ILE A 321 12.77 -12.19 19.90
C ILE A 321 11.37 -11.98 19.33
N PHE A 322 10.87 -12.98 18.59
CA PHE A 322 9.51 -13.06 18.09
C PHE A 322 8.70 -13.94 19.03
N HIS A 323 7.59 -13.45 19.54
CA HIS A 323 6.80 -14.17 20.54
C HIS A 323 5.32 -13.80 20.49
N LYS A 324 4.47 -14.61 21.17
CA LYS A 324 3.06 -14.23 21.39
C LYS A 324 2.95 -12.99 22.28
N ASN A 325 1.97 -12.17 21.98
CA ASN A 325 1.64 -11.00 22.80
C ASN A 325 0.83 -11.40 24.04
N ILE A 326 1.50 -11.95 25.05
CA ILE A 326 0.91 -12.39 26.31
C ILE A 326 1.67 -11.82 27.51
N ALA A 327 1.04 -11.86 28.68
CA ALA A 327 1.64 -11.37 29.92
C ALA A 327 2.95 -12.09 30.28
N ASN A 328 3.82 -11.39 31.01
CA ASN A 328 5.08 -11.89 31.58
C ASN A 328 6.22 -12.21 30.58
N MET A 329 6.09 -12.00 29.28
CA MET A 329 7.17 -12.32 28.33
C MET A 329 8.44 -11.52 28.62
N ILE A 330 8.30 -10.21 28.82
CA ILE A 330 9.46 -9.32 29.13
C ILE A 330 10.17 -9.75 30.42
N ALA A 331 9.41 -10.12 31.47
CA ALA A 331 9.98 -10.61 32.71
C ALA A 331 10.78 -11.91 32.51
N LYS A 332 10.27 -12.83 31.69
CA LYS A 332 11.00 -14.08 31.36
C LYS A 332 12.30 -13.78 30.62
N PHE A 333 12.29 -12.87 29.64
CA PHE A 333 13.51 -12.50 28.89
C PHE A 333 14.54 -11.84 29.80
N SER A 334 14.13 -10.84 30.60
CA SER A 334 15.03 -10.15 31.52
C SER A 334 15.57 -11.08 32.62
N SER A 335 14.79 -12.06 33.10
CA SER A 335 15.27 -13.05 34.05
C SER A 335 16.38 -13.93 33.47
N VAL A 336 16.19 -14.46 32.25
CA VAL A 336 17.22 -15.27 31.58
C VAL A 336 18.52 -14.46 31.41
N LEU A 337 18.40 -13.20 30.97
CA LEU A 337 19.59 -12.34 30.78
C LEU A 337 20.26 -12.01 32.11
N GLY A 338 19.49 -11.68 33.15
CA GLY A 338 20.01 -11.36 34.49
C GLY A 338 20.70 -12.55 35.18
N TRP A 339 20.13 -13.77 35.08
CA TRP A 339 20.76 -14.99 35.60
C TRP A 339 22.09 -15.31 34.92
N ASN A 340 22.28 -14.86 33.68
CA ASN A 340 23.52 -15.00 32.95
C ASN A 340 24.45 -13.77 33.09
N ASN A 341 24.17 -12.85 34.02
CA ASN A 341 24.93 -11.60 34.27
C ASN A 341 25.07 -10.70 33.04
N LEU A 342 24.09 -10.68 32.14
CA LEU A 342 24.05 -9.79 30.98
C LEU A 342 23.32 -8.50 31.33
N ASN A 343 23.99 -7.37 31.16
CA ASN A 343 23.37 -6.06 31.34
C ASN A 343 22.65 -5.61 30.05
N ILE A 344 21.43 -5.13 30.24
CA ILE A 344 20.59 -4.61 29.14
C ILE A 344 20.89 -3.13 28.98
N ALA A 345 21.49 -2.75 27.85
CA ALA A 345 21.76 -1.36 27.50
C ALA A 345 20.50 -0.64 27.02
N ASN A 346 19.69 -1.32 26.21
CA ASN A 346 18.41 -0.80 25.70
C ASN A 346 17.44 -1.96 25.39
N MET A 347 16.15 -1.70 25.48
CA MET A 347 15.11 -2.68 25.16
C MET A 347 13.88 -1.98 24.58
N MET A 348 13.33 -2.55 23.51
CA MET A 348 12.06 -2.14 22.95
C MET A 348 11.21 -3.37 22.71
N ASN A 349 9.95 -3.30 23.15
CA ASN A 349 8.92 -4.30 22.85
C ASN A 349 7.73 -3.62 22.20
N LYS A 350 7.26 -4.16 21.09
CA LYS A 350 6.06 -3.71 20.39
C LYS A 350 5.19 -4.91 20.04
N SER A 351 3.87 -4.70 19.97
CA SER A 351 2.91 -5.73 19.61
C SER A 351 1.98 -5.29 18.50
N LYS A 352 1.48 -6.28 17.75
CA LYS A 352 0.48 -6.12 16.70
C LYS A 352 -0.44 -7.35 16.75
N GLY A 353 -1.66 -7.16 17.24
CA GLY A 353 -2.57 -8.28 17.49
C GLY A 353 -1.96 -9.29 18.48
N ASP A 354 -1.92 -10.55 18.06
CA ASP A 354 -1.46 -11.67 18.88
C ASP A 354 0.05 -11.88 18.88
N VAL A 355 0.80 -11.12 18.11
CA VAL A 355 2.26 -11.25 18.01
C VAL A 355 2.97 -10.03 18.57
N ALA A 356 4.18 -10.25 19.07
CA ALA A 356 5.06 -9.20 19.56
C ALA A 356 6.49 -9.42 19.08
N TYR A 357 7.22 -8.34 19.04
CA TYR A 357 8.63 -8.30 18.69
C TYR A 357 9.40 -7.51 19.76
N THR A 358 10.41 -8.16 20.34
CA THR A 358 11.28 -7.55 21.34
C THR A 358 12.69 -7.43 20.80
N MET A 359 13.28 -6.24 20.86
CA MET A 359 14.68 -5.96 20.57
C MET A 359 15.39 -5.66 21.89
N ILE A 360 16.57 -6.25 22.09
CA ILE A 360 17.37 -6.06 23.31
C ILE A 360 18.82 -5.84 22.91
N ASP A 361 19.38 -4.69 23.29
CA ASP A 361 20.78 -4.38 23.16
C ASP A 361 21.49 -4.71 24.47
N LEU A 362 22.63 -5.41 24.39
CA LEU A 362 23.36 -5.92 25.52
C LEU A 362 24.79 -5.37 25.52
N GLU A 363 25.32 -5.08 26.71
CA GLU A 363 26.71 -4.57 26.91
C GLU A 363 27.78 -5.65 26.76
N SER A 364 27.38 -6.90 26.56
CA SER A 364 28.26 -8.05 26.40
C SER A 364 27.81 -8.96 25.26
N PRO A 365 28.72 -9.73 24.65
CA PRO A 365 28.35 -10.72 23.64
C PRO A 365 27.44 -11.79 24.21
N VAL A 366 26.44 -12.22 23.38
CA VAL A 366 25.50 -13.28 23.72
C VAL A 366 26.01 -14.64 23.26
N SER A 367 26.10 -15.60 24.19
CA SER A 367 26.48 -16.97 23.87
C SER A 367 25.32 -17.78 23.26
N GLY A 368 25.64 -18.81 22.46
CA GLY A 368 24.64 -19.72 21.90
C GLY A 368 23.80 -20.43 22.98
N SER A 369 24.37 -20.66 24.17
CA SER A 369 23.66 -21.25 25.34
C SER A 369 22.51 -20.32 25.79
N ILE A 370 22.73 -19.02 25.87
CA ILE A 370 21.71 -18.03 26.27
C ILE A 370 20.63 -17.92 25.20
N VAL A 371 21.02 -17.92 23.93
CA VAL A 371 20.08 -17.94 22.80
C VAL A 371 19.15 -19.18 22.89
N ASN A 372 19.72 -20.35 23.23
CA ASN A 372 18.93 -21.56 23.40
C ASN A 372 17.98 -21.46 24.61
N GLN A 373 18.41 -20.89 25.73
CA GLN A 373 17.51 -20.64 26.88
C GLN A 373 16.35 -19.72 26.48
N LEU A 374 16.58 -18.66 25.73
CA LEU A 374 15.52 -17.79 25.24
C LEU A 374 14.57 -18.50 24.28
N LYS A 375 15.06 -19.38 23.41
CA LYS A 375 14.25 -20.20 22.51
C LYS A 375 13.35 -21.22 23.23
N THR A 376 13.73 -21.69 24.42
CA THR A 376 12.93 -22.65 25.18
C THR A 376 11.80 -22.01 25.97
N ILE A 377 11.70 -20.69 25.98
CA ILE A 377 10.58 -19.99 26.63
C ILE A 377 9.30 -20.24 25.82
N ASP A 378 8.27 -20.74 26.50
CA ASP A 378 6.96 -20.96 25.88
C ASP A 378 6.47 -19.72 25.17
N CYS A 379 5.88 -19.90 23.99
CA CYS A 379 5.33 -18.84 23.13
C CYS A 379 6.39 -17.96 22.44
N VAL A 380 7.66 -18.34 22.45
CA VAL A 380 8.69 -17.78 21.59
C VAL A 380 8.70 -18.54 20.26
N PHE A 381 8.63 -17.81 19.14
CA PHE A 381 8.65 -18.38 17.78
C PHE A 381 10.09 -18.47 17.26
N ARG A 382 10.83 -17.40 17.45
CA ARG A 382 12.21 -17.27 16.95
C ARG A 382 13.04 -16.34 17.82
N VAL A 383 14.32 -16.68 17.98
CA VAL A 383 15.33 -15.80 18.56
C VAL A 383 16.46 -15.66 17.55
N ARG A 384 16.91 -14.44 17.31
CA ARG A 384 18.02 -14.14 16.41
C ARG A 384 18.99 -13.20 17.09
N VAL A 385 20.27 -13.48 16.96
CA VAL A 385 21.34 -12.53 17.25
C VAL A 385 21.61 -11.75 15.97
N VAL A 386 21.49 -10.45 16.04
CA VAL A 386 21.67 -9.54 14.88
C VAL A 386 23.13 -9.12 14.80
N LYS A 387 23.73 -8.80 15.98
CA LYS A 387 25.13 -8.41 16.15
C LYS A 387 25.73 -9.15 17.33
#